data_9cafddc3da6573bc6fb30a0f470df41a
#
_entry.id   9cafddc3da6573bc6fb30a0f470df41a
#
_cell.length_a   1.000
_cell.length_b   1.000
_cell.length_c   1.000
_cell.angle_alpha   90.00
_cell.angle_beta   90.00
_cell.angle_gamma   90.00
#
_symmetry.space_group_name_H-M   'P 1'
#
loop_
_entity.id
_entity.type
_entity.pdbx_description
1 polymer ?
#
loop_
_entity_poly.entity_id
_entity_poly.type
_entity_poly.pdbx_seq_one_letter_code
_entity_poly.pdbx_strand_id
1 'polypeptide(L)'
;GKSDREIMAFCQSFMTELCKYIGADVDVPAGDIGTGAREIGFMFGQYKRIRGMFEGVLTGKGLTYGGSLARTEATGYGLLYLTNALWKDNGMSLEGKTAAVSGSGNVAIYAIQKAQQLGVKVVTCSDSTGWIYDPEGIDVALLKEVKEVKRARLTEYAAAKPSAQYFAKQNGEHGVWQYKVDLALPCATQNELDIEDAKMLVANGVVSVTEGANMPTTLEATKYLQENGVLFVGCLLYTSPSPRDTR
;
A
#
# COMPACT_ATOMS: atom_id res chain seq x y z
N GLY A 1 19.72 7.21 -6.69
CA GLY A 1 19.53 6.31 -5.55
C GLY A 1 20.82 5.61 -5.16
N LYS A 2 20.80 4.87 -4.07
CA LYS A 2 21.94 4.06 -3.63
C LYS A 2 21.93 2.70 -4.31
N SER A 3 23.10 2.15 -4.54
CA SER A 3 23.28 0.78 -5.07
C SER A 3 22.88 -0.26 -4.02
N ASP A 4 22.57 -1.48 -4.45
CA ASP A 4 22.26 -2.59 -3.54
C ASP A 4 23.41 -2.87 -2.57
N ARG A 5 24.67 -2.67 -2.99
CA ARG A 5 25.85 -2.82 -2.14
C ARG A 5 25.89 -1.77 -1.02
N GLU A 6 25.58 -0.51 -1.32
CA GLU A 6 25.52 0.55 -0.31
C GLU A 6 24.38 0.33 0.68
N ILE A 7 23.20 -0.11 0.19
CA ILE A 7 22.05 -0.43 1.04
C ILE A 7 22.38 -1.64 1.93
N MET A 8 23.01 -2.68 1.39
CA MET A 8 23.43 -3.83 2.17
C MET A 8 24.39 -3.42 3.29
N ALA A 9 25.41 -2.62 2.96
CA ALA A 9 26.39 -2.13 3.94
C ALA A 9 25.70 -1.31 5.07
N PHE A 10 24.76 -0.45 4.69
CA PHE A 10 23.95 0.32 5.65
C PHE A 10 23.14 -0.60 6.56
N CYS A 11 22.36 -1.54 5.99
CA CYS A 11 21.55 -2.49 6.76
C CYS A 11 22.39 -3.34 7.72
N GLN A 12 23.55 -3.79 7.27
CA GLN A 12 24.47 -4.57 8.10
C GLN A 12 25.06 -3.74 9.25
N SER A 13 25.48 -2.51 8.98
CA SER A 13 25.97 -1.59 10.01
C SER A 13 24.88 -1.25 11.03
N PHE A 14 23.69 -0.92 10.57
CA PHE A 14 22.52 -0.66 11.43
C PHE A 14 22.19 -1.87 12.32
N MET A 15 22.14 -3.06 11.76
CA MET A 15 21.83 -4.29 12.49
C MET A 15 22.93 -4.65 13.50
N THR A 16 24.18 -4.31 13.25
CA THR A 16 25.28 -4.54 14.20
C THR A 16 25.01 -3.84 15.55
N GLU A 17 24.42 -2.67 15.52
CA GLU A 17 24.02 -1.97 16.75
C GLU A 17 22.65 -2.44 17.26
N LEU A 18 21.68 -2.57 16.38
CA LEU A 18 20.29 -2.91 16.73
C LEU A 18 20.15 -4.31 17.35
N CYS A 19 20.97 -5.27 16.96
CA CYS A 19 20.87 -6.67 17.43
C CYS A 19 21.05 -6.83 18.94
N LYS A 20 21.53 -5.81 19.64
CA LYS A 20 21.68 -5.79 21.11
C LYS A 20 20.33 -5.60 21.81
N TYR A 21 19.34 -5.06 21.12
CA TYR A 21 18.07 -4.59 21.70
C TYR A 21 16.84 -5.36 21.19
N ILE A 22 17.01 -6.26 20.22
CA ILE A 22 15.93 -7.02 19.58
C ILE A 22 16.10 -8.52 19.78
N GLY A 23 15.02 -9.24 19.62
CA GLY A 23 14.97 -10.70 19.71
C GLY A 23 13.55 -11.19 19.49
N ALA A 24 13.38 -12.52 19.37
CA ALA A 24 12.07 -13.13 19.14
C ALA A 24 11.04 -12.78 20.23
N ASP A 25 11.50 -12.65 21.47
CA ASP A 25 10.66 -12.39 22.65
C ASP A 25 10.87 -11.00 23.27
N VAL A 26 11.57 -10.10 22.57
CA VAL A 26 11.84 -8.73 23.04
C VAL A 26 11.13 -7.74 22.12
N ASP A 27 11.82 -7.31 21.06
CA ASP A 27 11.27 -6.45 20.03
C ASP A 27 11.48 -7.08 18.66
N VAL A 28 10.42 -7.11 17.84
CA VAL A 28 10.43 -7.69 16.50
C VAL A 28 10.17 -6.59 15.47
N PRO A 29 11.23 -5.97 14.93
CA PRO A 29 11.08 -4.94 13.90
C PRO A 29 10.41 -5.46 12.64
N ALA A 30 9.70 -4.56 11.96
CA ALA A 30 8.97 -4.84 10.73
C ALA A 30 9.48 -4.00 9.55
N GLY A 31 9.17 -4.44 8.34
CA GLY A 31 9.33 -3.61 7.14
C GLY A 31 8.32 -2.47 7.12
N ASP A 32 8.69 -1.37 6.46
CA ASP A 32 7.87 -0.19 6.29
C ASP A 32 8.25 0.50 4.97
N ILE A 33 7.81 1.75 4.73
CA ILE A 33 8.14 2.51 3.51
C ILE A 33 9.65 2.48 3.27
N GLY A 34 10.05 2.00 2.09
CA GLY A 34 11.45 1.88 1.69
C GLY A 34 12.23 0.71 2.32
N THR A 35 11.61 -0.08 3.21
CA THR A 35 12.24 -1.25 3.85
C THR A 35 11.44 -2.51 3.50
N GLY A 36 11.81 -3.16 2.43
CA GLY A 36 11.16 -4.36 1.91
C GLY A 36 11.95 -5.65 2.17
N ALA A 37 11.59 -6.70 1.42
CA ALA A 37 12.20 -8.02 1.56
C ALA A 37 13.73 -8.02 1.39
N ARG A 38 14.27 -7.13 0.55
CA ARG A 38 15.71 -6.96 0.33
C ARG A 38 16.42 -6.49 1.60
N GLU A 39 15.96 -5.41 2.19
CA GLU A 39 16.50 -4.81 3.42
C GLU A 39 16.36 -5.76 4.60
N ILE A 40 15.20 -6.38 4.74
CA ILE A 40 14.95 -7.41 5.78
C ILE A 40 15.91 -8.58 5.62
N GLY A 41 16.18 -9.02 4.38
CA GLY A 41 17.15 -10.08 4.11
C GLY A 41 18.56 -9.71 4.54
N PHE A 42 19.00 -8.48 4.24
CA PHE A 42 20.32 -7.99 4.65
C PHE A 42 20.44 -7.88 6.17
N MET A 43 19.41 -7.36 6.84
CA MET A 43 19.38 -7.24 8.30
C MET A 43 19.33 -8.60 9.00
N PHE A 44 18.49 -9.52 8.53
CA PHE A 44 18.40 -10.87 9.11
C PHE A 44 19.72 -11.64 8.93
N GLY A 45 20.35 -11.55 7.75
CA GLY A 45 21.64 -12.17 7.51
C GLY A 45 22.73 -11.67 8.47
N GLN A 46 22.77 -10.37 8.76
CA GLN A 46 23.71 -9.78 9.72
C GLN A 46 23.38 -10.19 11.15
N TYR A 47 22.11 -10.16 11.54
CA TYR A 47 21.67 -10.64 12.86
C TYR A 47 22.12 -12.08 13.11
N LYS A 48 21.87 -12.99 12.15
CA LYS A 48 22.30 -14.39 12.23
C LYS A 48 23.81 -14.53 12.35
N ARG A 49 24.59 -13.70 11.64
CA ARG A 49 26.07 -13.72 11.72
C ARG A 49 26.59 -13.32 13.10
N ILE A 50 25.94 -12.35 13.75
CA ILE A 50 26.38 -11.83 15.06
C ILE A 50 25.90 -12.73 16.20
N ARG A 51 24.61 -13.11 16.17
CA ARG A 51 23.99 -13.86 17.26
C ARG A 51 24.18 -15.38 17.16
N GLY A 52 24.54 -15.88 15.97
CA GLY A 52 24.63 -17.32 15.71
C GLY A 52 23.28 -18.06 15.75
N MET A 53 22.16 -17.34 15.79
CA MET A 53 20.81 -17.88 16.00
C MET A 53 19.94 -17.70 14.78
N PHE A 54 19.07 -18.69 14.52
CA PHE A 54 18.00 -18.63 13.53
C PHE A 54 16.67 -18.55 14.27
N GLU A 55 16.20 -17.34 14.54
CA GLU A 55 15.05 -17.12 15.41
C GLU A 55 14.04 -16.14 14.82
N GLY A 56 12.89 -15.97 15.46
CA GLY A 56 11.75 -15.18 15.03
C GLY A 56 11.92 -13.66 15.14
N VAL A 57 13.12 -13.14 14.89
CA VAL A 57 13.39 -11.71 14.83
C VAL A 57 13.09 -11.16 13.43
N LEU A 58 12.59 -9.95 13.31
CA LEU A 58 12.15 -9.29 12.07
C LEU A 58 10.94 -9.95 11.40
N THR A 59 9.97 -9.15 11.00
CA THR A 59 8.88 -9.59 10.11
C THR A 59 9.25 -9.34 8.64
N GLY A 60 8.49 -9.89 7.69
CA GLY A 60 8.76 -9.70 6.26
C GLY A 60 9.93 -10.49 5.71
N LYS A 61 10.38 -11.52 6.40
CA LYS A 61 11.42 -12.44 5.95
C LYS A 61 10.97 -13.24 4.73
N GLY A 62 11.93 -13.66 3.90
CA GLY A 62 11.69 -14.63 2.84
C GLY A 62 11.38 -16.03 3.38
N LEU A 63 10.70 -16.86 2.59
CA LEU A 63 10.27 -18.21 2.99
C LEU A 63 11.44 -19.10 3.42
N THR A 64 12.61 -18.95 2.78
CA THR A 64 13.80 -19.76 3.06
C THR A 64 14.48 -19.45 4.39
N TYR A 65 14.09 -18.35 5.06
CA TYR A 65 14.66 -17.96 6.36
C TYR A 65 13.61 -17.48 7.36
N GLY A 66 12.50 -18.21 7.41
CA GLY A 66 11.49 -18.08 8.48
C GLY A 66 10.36 -17.10 8.18
N GLY A 67 10.15 -16.73 6.92
CA GLY A 67 8.99 -15.94 6.49
C GLY A 67 7.70 -16.74 6.40
N SER A 68 6.58 -16.03 6.42
CA SER A 68 5.23 -16.59 6.28
C SER A 68 4.75 -16.54 4.84
N LEU A 69 3.98 -17.54 4.43
CA LEU A 69 3.23 -17.52 3.16
C LEU A 69 2.21 -16.38 3.16
N ALA A 70 1.93 -15.85 1.97
CA ALA A 70 0.94 -14.78 1.73
C ALA A 70 1.21 -13.45 2.49
N ARG A 71 2.40 -13.27 3.12
CA ARG A 71 2.71 -12.04 3.86
C ARG A 71 2.84 -10.84 2.91
N THR A 72 3.35 -11.05 1.71
CA THR A 72 3.58 -9.99 0.72
C THR A 72 2.27 -9.33 0.29
N GLU A 73 1.24 -10.14 0.02
CA GLU A 73 -0.07 -9.69 -0.44
C GLU A 73 -1.05 -9.36 0.69
N ALA A 74 -0.74 -9.72 1.92
CA ALA A 74 -1.69 -9.71 3.04
C ALA A 74 -2.39 -8.37 3.26
N THR A 75 -1.66 -7.26 3.24
CA THR A 75 -2.24 -5.93 3.49
C THR A 75 -3.19 -5.52 2.37
N GLY A 76 -2.76 -5.61 1.11
CA GLY A 76 -3.60 -5.25 -0.03
C GLY A 76 -4.83 -6.17 -0.18
N TYR A 77 -4.66 -7.47 0.07
CA TYR A 77 -5.78 -8.42 0.03
C TYR A 77 -6.75 -8.20 1.19
N GLY A 78 -6.24 -7.99 2.40
CA GLY A 78 -7.06 -7.72 3.58
C GLY A 78 -7.91 -6.46 3.41
N LEU A 79 -7.33 -5.40 2.84
CA LEU A 79 -8.06 -4.19 2.47
C LEU A 79 -9.29 -4.51 1.61
N LEU A 80 -9.13 -5.28 0.56
CA LEU A 80 -10.23 -5.59 -0.37
C LEU A 80 -11.22 -6.60 0.23
N TYR A 81 -10.79 -7.51 1.09
CA TYR A 81 -11.74 -8.37 1.82
C TYR A 81 -12.61 -7.56 2.76
N LEU A 82 -12.03 -6.60 3.49
CA LEU A 82 -12.78 -5.70 4.35
C LEU A 82 -13.74 -4.82 3.55
N THR A 83 -13.27 -4.21 2.46
CA THR A 83 -14.11 -3.40 1.56
C THR A 83 -15.27 -4.21 1.02
N ASN A 84 -15.03 -5.45 0.59
CA ASN A 84 -16.07 -6.34 0.07
C ASN A 84 -17.09 -6.73 1.15
N ALA A 85 -16.67 -6.97 2.39
CA ALA A 85 -17.57 -7.23 3.51
C ALA A 85 -18.44 -6.00 3.80
N LEU A 86 -17.82 -4.82 3.90
CA LEU A 86 -18.52 -3.54 4.10
C LEU A 86 -19.61 -3.31 3.03
N TRP A 87 -19.28 -3.54 1.76
CA TRP A 87 -20.24 -3.36 0.68
C TRP A 87 -21.39 -4.36 0.76
N LYS A 88 -21.10 -5.63 1.04
CA LYS A 88 -22.14 -6.68 1.21
C LYS A 88 -23.08 -6.37 2.38
N ASP A 89 -22.54 -5.91 3.50
CA ASP A 89 -23.35 -5.53 4.67
C ASP A 89 -24.30 -4.35 4.37
N ASN A 90 -23.95 -3.53 3.38
CA ASN A 90 -24.78 -2.45 2.87
C ASN A 90 -25.63 -2.86 1.63
N GLY A 91 -25.76 -4.14 1.34
CA GLY A 91 -26.54 -4.66 0.23
C GLY A 91 -25.98 -4.37 -1.18
N MET A 92 -24.69 -4.08 -1.28
CA MET A 92 -24.02 -3.69 -2.53
C MET A 92 -23.01 -4.75 -2.98
N SER A 93 -22.60 -4.66 -4.26
CA SER A 93 -21.57 -5.51 -4.88
C SER A 93 -20.43 -4.67 -5.43
N LEU A 94 -19.21 -5.18 -5.33
CA LEU A 94 -18.03 -4.59 -5.95
C LEU A 94 -17.92 -4.89 -7.44
N GLU A 95 -18.60 -5.92 -7.95
CA GLU A 95 -18.52 -6.35 -9.34
C GLU A 95 -18.96 -5.24 -10.30
N GLY A 96 -18.17 -4.98 -11.32
CA GLY A 96 -18.40 -3.93 -12.31
C GLY A 96 -18.14 -2.50 -11.83
N LYS A 97 -17.67 -2.32 -10.61
CA LYS A 97 -17.35 -1.00 -10.04
C LYS A 97 -15.99 -0.49 -10.47
N THR A 98 -15.76 0.81 -10.28
CA THR A 98 -14.50 1.48 -10.59
C THR A 98 -13.80 1.96 -9.32
N ALA A 99 -12.47 1.89 -9.32
CA ALA A 99 -11.68 2.33 -8.17
C ALA A 99 -10.51 3.24 -8.56
N ALA A 100 -10.24 4.24 -7.71
CA ALA A 100 -8.99 4.96 -7.68
C ALA A 100 -8.10 4.40 -6.56
N VAL A 101 -6.85 4.11 -6.89
CA VAL A 101 -5.82 3.65 -5.95
C VAL A 101 -4.66 4.62 -5.99
N SER A 102 -4.18 5.06 -4.84
CA SER A 102 -2.92 5.78 -4.73
C SER A 102 -1.76 4.84 -4.44
N GLY A 103 -0.56 5.26 -4.81
CA GLY A 103 0.64 4.43 -4.67
C GLY A 103 0.85 3.42 -5.79
N SER A 104 2.02 2.83 -5.78
CA SER A 104 2.44 1.73 -6.65
C SER A 104 3.46 0.83 -5.93
N GLY A 105 3.44 0.86 -4.61
CA GLY A 105 4.20 -0.03 -3.74
C GLY A 105 3.46 -1.33 -3.44
N ASN A 106 3.95 -2.09 -2.47
CA ASN A 106 3.40 -3.39 -2.10
C ASN A 106 1.87 -3.34 -1.86
N VAL A 107 1.40 -2.46 -0.96
CA VAL A 107 -0.03 -2.38 -0.62
C VAL A 107 -0.88 -2.08 -1.86
N ALA A 108 -0.49 -1.07 -2.63
CA ALA A 108 -1.23 -0.65 -3.82
C ALA A 108 -1.29 -1.76 -4.90
N ILE A 109 -0.16 -2.39 -5.21
CA ILE A 109 -0.09 -3.45 -6.23
C ILE A 109 -1.02 -4.62 -5.87
N TYR A 110 -0.98 -5.08 -4.63
CA TYR A 110 -1.83 -6.21 -4.22
C TYR A 110 -3.27 -5.81 -3.95
N ALA A 111 -3.55 -4.55 -3.58
CA ALA A 111 -4.91 -4.00 -3.56
C ALA A 111 -5.51 -3.98 -4.98
N ILE A 112 -4.78 -3.47 -5.97
CA ILE A 112 -5.20 -3.45 -7.39
C ILE A 112 -5.47 -4.89 -7.87
N GLN A 113 -4.55 -5.81 -7.61
CA GLN A 113 -4.69 -7.20 -8.01
C GLN A 113 -5.95 -7.84 -7.42
N LYS A 114 -6.20 -7.66 -6.13
CA LYS A 114 -7.38 -8.22 -5.46
C LYS A 114 -8.66 -7.53 -5.92
N ALA A 115 -8.67 -6.22 -6.11
CA ALA A 115 -9.80 -5.47 -6.63
C ALA A 115 -10.25 -6.04 -7.99
N GLN A 116 -9.31 -6.26 -8.90
CA GLN A 116 -9.60 -6.86 -10.21
C GLN A 116 -10.13 -8.29 -10.11
N GLN A 117 -9.63 -9.11 -9.17
CA GLN A 117 -10.17 -10.46 -8.92
C GLN A 117 -11.62 -10.42 -8.41
N LEU A 118 -12.03 -9.33 -7.77
CA LEU A 118 -13.40 -9.09 -7.30
C LEU A 118 -14.28 -8.35 -8.33
N GLY A 119 -13.80 -8.20 -9.57
CA GLY A 119 -14.53 -7.58 -10.66
C GLY A 119 -14.51 -6.04 -10.66
N VAL A 120 -13.64 -5.40 -9.88
CA VAL A 120 -13.47 -3.95 -9.84
C VAL A 120 -12.47 -3.51 -10.91
N LYS A 121 -12.80 -2.51 -11.71
CA LYS A 121 -11.87 -1.86 -12.63
C LYS A 121 -11.11 -0.75 -11.91
N VAL A 122 -9.81 -0.95 -11.68
CA VAL A 122 -8.93 0.07 -11.10
C VAL A 122 -8.37 0.94 -12.20
N VAL A 123 -8.59 2.25 -12.14
CA VAL A 123 -8.24 3.18 -13.22
C VAL A 123 -7.05 4.09 -12.91
N THR A 124 -6.55 4.08 -11.68
CA THR A 124 -5.41 4.92 -11.29
C THR A 124 -4.37 4.17 -10.47
N CYS A 125 -3.14 4.64 -10.53
CA CYS A 125 -2.08 4.39 -9.54
C CYS A 125 -1.12 5.58 -9.52
N SER A 126 -0.33 5.74 -8.46
CA SER A 126 0.59 6.87 -8.34
C SER A 126 1.96 6.47 -7.78
N ASP A 127 2.95 7.32 -7.98
CA ASP A 127 4.21 7.29 -7.26
C ASP A 127 4.61 8.72 -6.80
N SER A 128 5.81 8.88 -6.26
CA SER A 128 6.26 10.19 -5.74
C SER A 128 6.45 11.26 -6.83
N THR A 129 6.43 10.90 -8.10
CA THR A 129 6.65 11.81 -9.24
C THR A 129 5.39 12.15 -10.01
N GLY A 130 4.31 11.37 -9.85
CA GLY A 130 3.07 11.58 -10.58
C GLY A 130 2.10 10.42 -10.48
N TRP A 131 1.11 10.40 -11.33
CA TRP A 131 0.11 9.34 -11.36
C TRP A 131 -0.22 8.90 -12.78
N ILE A 132 -0.78 7.72 -12.87
CA ILE A 132 -1.38 7.15 -14.09
C ILE A 132 -2.90 7.27 -13.97
N TYR A 133 -3.52 7.62 -15.09
CA TYR A 133 -4.94 7.36 -15.36
C TYR A 133 -5.04 6.44 -16.58
N ASP A 134 -5.71 5.31 -16.42
CA ASP A 134 -5.96 4.35 -17.49
C ASP A 134 -7.45 3.98 -17.51
N PRO A 135 -8.23 4.51 -18.46
CA PRO A 135 -9.67 4.23 -18.56
C PRO A 135 -9.98 2.76 -18.88
N GLU A 136 -9.04 2.02 -19.46
CA GLU A 136 -9.19 0.58 -19.71
C GLU A 136 -8.92 -0.28 -18.45
N GLY A 137 -8.27 0.32 -17.46
CA GLY A 137 -7.87 -0.32 -16.20
C GLY A 137 -6.38 -0.64 -16.15
N ILE A 138 -5.83 -0.53 -14.94
CA ILE A 138 -4.41 -0.79 -14.68
C ILE A 138 -4.07 -2.24 -14.99
N ASP A 139 -3.02 -2.46 -15.78
CA ASP A 139 -2.42 -3.77 -16.01
C ASP A 139 -1.48 -4.10 -14.84
N VAL A 140 -1.91 -5.02 -13.98
CA VAL A 140 -1.14 -5.43 -12.80
C VAL A 140 0.16 -6.14 -13.15
N ALA A 141 0.19 -6.93 -14.22
CA ALA A 141 1.39 -7.65 -14.62
C ALA A 141 2.48 -6.67 -15.07
N LEU A 142 2.10 -5.69 -15.90
CA LEU A 142 3.00 -4.61 -16.31
C LEU A 142 3.42 -3.75 -15.13
N LEU A 143 2.49 -3.42 -14.20
CA LEU A 143 2.80 -2.63 -13.01
C LEU A 143 3.85 -3.34 -12.14
N LYS A 144 3.70 -4.65 -11.91
CA LYS A 144 4.67 -5.46 -11.18
C LYS A 144 6.02 -5.48 -11.88
N GLU A 145 6.06 -5.69 -13.19
CA GLU A 145 7.29 -5.66 -13.96
C GLU A 145 8.03 -4.32 -13.79
N VAL A 146 7.32 -3.21 -13.93
CA VAL A 146 7.91 -1.87 -13.80
C VAL A 146 8.39 -1.60 -12.37
N LYS A 147 7.56 -1.92 -11.36
CA LYS A 147 7.84 -1.52 -9.96
C LYS A 147 8.69 -2.52 -9.19
N GLU A 148 8.43 -3.81 -9.32
CA GLU A 148 9.10 -4.85 -8.54
C GLU A 148 10.38 -5.36 -9.23
N VAL A 149 10.35 -5.53 -10.56
CA VAL A 149 11.49 -6.07 -11.33
C VAL A 149 12.42 -4.95 -11.75
N LYS A 150 11.93 -3.99 -12.55
CA LYS A 150 12.76 -2.87 -13.07
C LYS A 150 13.03 -1.80 -12.02
N ARG A 151 12.21 -1.70 -10.97
CA ARG A 151 12.27 -0.63 -9.94
C ARG A 151 12.24 0.76 -10.55
N ALA A 152 11.47 0.91 -11.62
CA ALA A 152 11.38 2.12 -12.41
C ALA A 152 10.21 3.02 -11.97
N ARG A 153 10.08 4.17 -12.61
CA ARG A 153 8.98 5.12 -12.41
C ARG A 153 7.78 4.77 -13.29
N LEU A 154 6.61 5.30 -12.93
CA LEU A 154 5.38 5.07 -13.68
C LEU A 154 5.40 5.64 -15.11
N THR A 155 6.34 6.52 -15.43
CA THR A 155 6.61 6.94 -16.82
C THR A 155 6.91 5.78 -17.75
N GLU A 156 7.61 4.72 -17.26
CA GLU A 156 7.86 3.52 -18.07
C GLU A 156 6.59 2.68 -18.27
N TYR A 157 5.70 2.67 -17.28
CA TYR A 157 4.40 2.04 -17.42
C TYR A 157 3.58 2.70 -18.54
N ALA A 158 3.47 4.04 -18.52
CA ALA A 158 2.74 4.78 -19.56
C ALA A 158 3.37 4.65 -20.94
N ALA A 159 4.69 4.55 -21.03
CA ALA A 159 5.36 4.31 -22.30
C ALA A 159 5.06 2.92 -22.88
N ALA A 160 4.78 1.92 -22.03
CA ALA A 160 4.50 0.54 -22.45
C ALA A 160 3.01 0.27 -22.71
N LYS A 161 2.09 1.09 -22.19
CA LYS A 161 0.64 0.91 -22.32
C LYS A 161 -0.02 2.13 -22.97
N PRO A 162 -0.46 2.05 -24.23
CA PRO A 162 -0.98 3.19 -24.99
C PRO A 162 -2.25 3.85 -24.40
N SER A 163 -3.10 3.10 -23.67
CA SER A 163 -4.29 3.64 -23.01
C SER A 163 -3.99 4.44 -21.74
N ALA A 164 -2.80 4.24 -21.16
CA ALA A 164 -2.39 4.88 -19.93
C ALA A 164 -1.83 6.28 -20.16
N GLN A 165 -2.30 7.25 -19.39
CA GLN A 165 -1.82 8.62 -19.40
C GLN A 165 -1.03 8.88 -18.11
N TYR A 166 0.17 9.41 -18.24
CA TYR A 166 0.99 9.83 -17.10
C TYR A 166 0.89 11.34 -16.89
N PHE A 167 0.65 11.73 -15.66
CA PHE A 167 0.63 13.12 -15.20
C PHE A 167 1.72 13.33 -14.15
N ALA A 168 2.61 14.29 -14.41
CA ALA A 168 3.62 14.66 -13.43
C ALA A 168 2.97 15.42 -12.27
N LYS A 169 3.37 15.11 -11.03
CA LYS A 169 2.82 15.75 -9.84
C LYS A 169 3.16 17.24 -9.83
N GLN A 170 2.14 18.08 -9.70
CA GLN A 170 2.25 19.52 -9.51
C GLN A 170 1.58 19.92 -8.20
N ASN A 171 1.94 21.07 -7.64
CA ASN A 171 1.33 21.56 -6.41
C ASN A 171 -0.14 21.94 -6.65
N GLY A 172 -1.01 21.53 -5.74
CA GLY A 172 -2.43 21.86 -5.78
C GLY A 172 -3.29 20.96 -6.67
N GLU A 173 -2.75 19.85 -7.17
CA GLU A 173 -3.51 18.88 -7.94
C GLU A 173 -4.03 17.74 -7.05
N HIS A 174 -5.27 17.32 -7.31
CA HIS A 174 -5.92 16.20 -6.59
C HIS A 174 -5.41 14.80 -7.01
N GLY A 175 -4.50 14.74 -7.98
CA GLY A 175 -3.86 13.50 -8.41
C GLY A 175 -4.89 12.42 -8.80
N VAL A 176 -4.82 11.28 -8.13
CA VAL A 176 -5.71 10.14 -8.40
C VAL A 176 -7.16 10.38 -7.97
N TRP A 177 -7.42 11.37 -7.10
CA TRP A 177 -8.75 11.60 -6.51
C TRP A 177 -9.70 12.41 -7.39
N GLN A 178 -9.21 13.01 -8.46
CA GLN A 178 -10.02 13.83 -9.37
C GLN A 178 -10.96 13.03 -10.28
N TYR A 179 -10.76 11.75 -10.41
CA TYR A 179 -11.54 10.90 -11.33
C TYR A 179 -12.82 10.39 -10.69
N LYS A 180 -13.86 10.25 -11.53
CA LYS A 180 -15.12 9.66 -11.08
C LYS A 180 -14.96 8.16 -10.90
N VAL A 181 -15.08 7.71 -9.65
CA VAL A 181 -14.95 6.31 -9.24
C VAL A 181 -15.95 5.97 -8.14
N ASP A 182 -16.26 4.69 -7.98
CA ASP A 182 -17.12 4.20 -6.88
C ASP A 182 -16.32 4.03 -5.57
N LEU A 183 -15.05 3.63 -5.68
CA LEU A 183 -14.16 3.37 -4.54
C LEU A 183 -12.89 4.23 -4.61
N ALA A 184 -12.47 4.74 -3.46
CA ALA A 184 -11.14 5.33 -3.29
C ALA A 184 -10.36 4.50 -2.27
N LEU A 185 -9.16 4.06 -2.66
CA LEU A 185 -8.28 3.21 -1.88
C LEU A 185 -6.93 3.90 -1.66
N PRO A 186 -6.80 4.72 -0.62
CA PRO A 186 -5.52 5.37 -0.28
C PRO A 186 -4.50 4.33 0.20
N CYS A 187 -3.45 4.10 -0.60
CA CYS A 187 -2.46 3.04 -0.38
C CYS A 187 -1.00 3.53 -0.44
N ALA A 188 -0.76 4.84 -0.39
CA ALA A 188 0.57 5.40 -0.53
C ALA A 188 1.14 5.95 0.78
N THR A 189 0.76 7.15 1.17
CA THR A 189 1.41 7.85 2.28
C THR A 189 0.42 8.51 3.23
N GLN A 190 0.91 8.84 4.42
CA GLN A 190 0.15 9.60 5.41
C GLN A 190 -0.30 10.97 4.85
N ASN A 191 -1.53 11.37 5.18
CA ASN A 191 -2.13 12.66 4.81
C ASN A 191 -2.13 12.95 3.30
N GLU A 192 -2.30 11.94 2.48
CA GLU A 192 -2.34 12.06 1.01
C GLU A 192 -3.72 12.43 0.46
N LEU A 193 -4.77 12.30 1.27
CA LEU A 193 -6.15 12.66 0.95
C LEU A 193 -6.61 13.75 1.91
N ASP A 194 -6.63 14.98 1.43
CA ASP A 194 -7.01 16.15 2.21
C ASP A 194 -8.51 16.52 2.01
N ILE A 195 -8.93 17.64 2.61
CA ILE A 195 -10.32 18.09 2.54
C ILE A 195 -10.77 18.43 1.12
N GLU A 196 -9.89 18.99 0.29
CA GLU A 196 -10.24 19.35 -1.09
C GLU A 196 -10.38 18.08 -1.95
N ASP A 197 -9.52 17.09 -1.73
CA ASP A 197 -9.65 15.75 -2.33
C ASP A 197 -10.96 15.08 -1.93
N ALA A 198 -11.32 15.15 -0.64
CA ALA A 198 -12.58 14.59 -0.14
C ALA A 198 -13.81 15.26 -0.77
N LYS A 199 -13.79 16.59 -0.91
CA LYS A 199 -14.86 17.32 -1.62
C LYS A 199 -14.97 16.89 -3.08
N MET A 200 -13.84 16.69 -3.75
CA MET A 200 -13.81 16.22 -5.14
C MET A 200 -14.39 14.82 -5.27
N LEU A 201 -13.99 13.89 -4.40
CA LEU A 201 -14.50 12.52 -4.37
C LEU A 201 -16.01 12.48 -4.14
N VAL A 202 -16.52 13.25 -3.18
CA VAL A 202 -17.97 13.37 -2.90
C VAL A 202 -18.71 13.95 -4.10
N ALA A 203 -18.21 15.03 -4.69
CA ALA A 203 -18.81 15.63 -5.88
C ALA A 203 -18.86 14.66 -7.07
N ASN A 204 -17.88 13.77 -7.19
CA ASN A 204 -17.81 12.72 -8.20
C ASN A 204 -18.66 11.48 -7.86
N GLY A 205 -19.27 11.44 -6.67
CA GLY A 205 -20.19 10.37 -6.26
C GLY A 205 -19.48 9.11 -5.74
N VAL A 206 -18.32 9.24 -5.09
CA VAL A 206 -17.65 8.10 -4.44
C VAL A 206 -18.57 7.46 -3.40
N VAL A 207 -18.62 6.13 -3.39
CA VAL A 207 -19.46 5.36 -2.44
C VAL A 207 -18.69 5.00 -1.18
N SER A 208 -17.42 4.62 -1.33
CA SER A 208 -16.57 4.25 -0.19
C SER A 208 -15.14 4.73 -0.32
N VAL A 209 -14.56 5.04 0.84
CA VAL A 209 -13.12 5.27 1.03
C VAL A 209 -12.62 4.26 2.06
N THR A 210 -11.68 3.41 1.66
CA THR A 210 -11.11 2.38 2.55
C THR A 210 -9.59 2.49 2.55
N GLU A 211 -9.01 2.76 3.71
CA GLU A 211 -7.60 3.06 3.86
C GLU A 211 -6.70 1.80 3.84
N GLY A 212 -5.72 1.78 2.96
CA GLY A 212 -4.66 0.77 2.91
C GLY A 212 -3.33 1.24 3.47
N ALA A 213 -3.11 2.55 3.57
CA ALA A 213 -1.94 3.15 4.18
C ALA A 213 -2.23 3.61 5.63
N ASN A 214 -1.19 3.93 6.38
CA ASN A 214 -1.32 4.45 7.74
C ASN A 214 -1.79 5.91 7.71
N MET A 215 -3.00 6.20 8.21
CA MET A 215 -3.60 7.54 8.31
C MET A 215 -3.46 8.36 7.01
N PRO A 216 -3.86 7.85 5.84
CA PRO A 216 -3.70 8.56 4.58
C PRO A 216 -4.70 9.71 4.43
N THR A 217 -5.87 9.63 5.10
CA THR A 217 -6.91 10.64 5.06
C THR A 217 -6.78 11.57 6.26
N THR A 218 -6.79 12.88 6.04
CA THR A 218 -6.76 13.86 7.13
C THR A 218 -8.03 13.78 7.97
N LEU A 219 -7.96 14.18 9.23
CA LEU A 219 -9.12 14.14 10.14
C LEU A 219 -10.30 14.97 9.62
N GLU A 220 -10.02 16.12 9.01
CA GLU A 220 -11.04 16.99 8.42
C GLU A 220 -11.72 16.31 7.22
N ALA A 221 -10.92 15.70 6.33
CA ALA A 221 -11.43 14.93 5.20
C ALA A 221 -12.28 13.73 5.65
N THR A 222 -11.84 13.00 6.68
CA THR A 222 -12.57 11.87 7.26
C THR A 222 -13.96 12.30 7.74
N LYS A 223 -14.05 13.37 8.52
CA LYS A 223 -15.33 13.92 9.00
C LYS A 223 -16.23 14.31 7.84
N TYR A 224 -15.69 15.01 6.86
CA TYR A 224 -16.45 15.44 5.69
C TYR A 224 -17.02 14.26 4.90
N LEU A 225 -16.21 13.22 4.65
CA LEU A 225 -16.66 12.01 3.96
C LEU A 225 -17.80 11.33 4.71
N GLN A 226 -17.67 11.14 6.03
CA GLN A 226 -18.71 10.52 6.87
C GLN A 226 -20.00 11.36 6.91
N GLU A 227 -19.90 12.68 7.06
CA GLU A 227 -21.05 13.60 7.06
C GLU A 227 -21.80 13.61 5.72
N ASN A 228 -21.13 13.29 4.62
CA ASN A 228 -21.74 13.17 3.29
C ASN A 228 -22.15 11.72 2.94
N GLY A 229 -22.19 10.82 3.91
CA GLY A 229 -22.72 9.46 3.73
C GLY A 229 -21.79 8.51 2.99
N VAL A 230 -20.51 8.86 2.82
CA VAL A 230 -19.52 7.96 2.24
C VAL A 230 -19.15 6.87 3.25
N LEU A 231 -19.17 5.62 2.84
CA LEU A 231 -18.70 4.51 3.67
C LEU A 231 -17.21 4.64 3.89
N PHE A 232 -16.80 4.95 5.11
CA PHE A 232 -15.41 5.16 5.46
C PHE A 232 -14.89 4.10 6.41
N VAL A 233 -13.75 3.49 6.08
CA VAL A 233 -13.03 2.59 6.97
C VAL A 233 -11.59 3.05 7.08
N GLY A 234 -11.19 3.38 8.30
CA GLY A 234 -9.83 3.76 8.63
C GLY A 234 -8.84 2.60 8.52
N CYS A 235 -7.56 2.94 8.58
CA CYS A 235 -6.46 1.98 8.47
C CYS A 235 -6.66 0.75 9.36
N LEU A 236 -6.27 -0.40 8.85
CA LEU A 236 -6.37 -1.72 9.50
C LEU A 236 -5.79 -1.78 10.93
N LEU A 237 -4.89 -0.89 11.29
CA LEU A 237 -4.34 -0.78 12.66
C LEU A 237 -5.41 -0.44 13.70
N TYR A 238 -6.47 0.26 13.33
CA TYR A 238 -7.59 0.58 14.25
C TYR A 238 -8.61 -0.54 14.37
N THR A 239 -8.65 -1.43 13.41
CA THR A 239 -9.61 -2.55 13.34
C THR A 239 -8.98 -3.91 13.65
N SER A 240 -7.66 -3.97 13.70
CA SER A 240 -6.93 -5.20 14.05
C SER A 240 -6.83 -5.33 15.57
N PRO A 241 -7.48 -6.31 16.19
CA PRO A 241 -7.35 -6.51 17.62
C PRO A 241 -5.89 -6.83 17.97
N SER A 242 -5.23 -5.89 18.63
CA SER A 242 -3.91 -6.13 19.21
C SER A 242 -4.07 -7.03 20.43
N PRO A 243 -3.16 -7.98 20.68
CA PRO A 243 -3.13 -8.72 21.95
C PRO A 243 -3.06 -7.81 23.18
N ARG A 244 -2.64 -6.56 23.02
CA ARG A 244 -2.63 -5.54 24.07
C ARG A 244 -4.00 -4.91 24.34
N ASP A 245 -4.92 -4.97 23.39
CA ASP A 245 -6.27 -4.37 23.47
C ASP A 245 -7.29 -5.32 24.11
N THR A 246 -6.90 -6.53 24.44
CA THR A 246 -7.74 -7.57 25.07
C THR A 246 -7.65 -7.59 26.60
N ARG A 247 -7.17 -6.51 27.23
CA ARG A 247 -7.11 -6.39 28.69
C ARG A 247 -8.16 -5.43 29.22
#